data_4dc5d2bdf6867215405db1b3da1c71a0
#
_entry.id   4dc5d2bdf6867215405db1b3da1c71a0
#
_cell.length_a   1.000
_cell.length_b   1.000
_cell.length_c   1.000
_cell.angle_alpha   90.00
_cell.angle_beta   90.00
_cell.angle_gamma   90.00
#
_symmetry.space_group_name_H-M   'P 1'
#
loop_
_entity.id
_entity.type
_entity.pdbx_description
1 polymer ?
#
loop_
_entity_poly.entity_id
_entity_poly.type
_entity_poly.pdbx_seq_one_letter_code
_entity_poly.pdbx_strand_id
1 'polypeptide(L)'
;MEIVEREDLDVIVVGAGNAATCAALSARDNGARVLMLEIAPEEARAGNSAFTGGAFRVVYHGFDDLARLIPDISDHELSNVDVGTYTAEQYFDDMGRLTQYRCDPDMTEILIRSSFEAGVWMREKGVRLQLGLGRQAFRVDGKFKFWGGLACHIWGGGKELMKALHARAIRDGIEVLYETPAIGLLQGDRGVEGVRVRHQGRIRDLRAKAVILACGGFEANAEMRARYLGPNWDLAKVRGSRFNTGQGLKMALDLGAAVAGHWSGAHAVAWDLNAPPFGDLDVGDRFQKHNYPFGIVVYAPRRAFSRRGARFPQLHLR
;
A
#
# COMPACT_ATOMS: atom_id res chain seq x y z
N MET A 1 -22.41 -8.88 16.25
CA MET A 1 -22.84 -10.10 15.53
C MET A 1 -22.04 -11.26 16.12
N GLU A 2 -22.69 -12.31 16.59
CA GLU A 2 -21.96 -13.48 17.11
C GLU A 2 -21.20 -14.15 15.98
N ILE A 3 -19.91 -14.43 16.19
CA ILE A 3 -19.17 -15.34 15.32
C ILE A 3 -19.74 -16.74 15.57
N VAL A 4 -20.70 -17.15 14.76
CA VAL A 4 -21.14 -18.55 14.69
C VAL A 4 -19.98 -19.35 14.11
N GLU A 5 -19.75 -20.59 14.59
CA GLU A 5 -18.83 -21.51 13.96
C GLU A 5 -19.18 -21.64 12.47
N ARG A 6 -18.34 -21.07 11.61
CA ARG A 6 -18.54 -21.06 10.16
C ARG A 6 -17.68 -22.17 9.58
N GLU A 7 -18.30 -23.30 9.31
CA GLU A 7 -17.61 -24.46 8.73
C GLU A 7 -17.39 -24.37 7.22
N ASP A 8 -17.84 -23.31 6.57
CA ASP A 8 -18.00 -23.27 5.11
C ASP A 8 -17.24 -22.14 4.40
N LEU A 9 -16.27 -21.50 5.04
CA LEU A 9 -15.45 -20.47 4.40
C LEU A 9 -14.44 -21.06 3.42
N ASP A 10 -14.35 -20.48 2.23
CA ASP A 10 -13.32 -20.83 1.26
C ASP A 10 -12.02 -20.05 1.56
N VAL A 11 -12.14 -18.76 1.83
CA VAL A 11 -10.99 -17.87 2.05
C VAL A 11 -11.22 -16.96 3.26
N ILE A 12 -10.23 -16.90 4.14
CA ILE A 12 -10.12 -15.84 5.15
C ILE A 12 -9.01 -14.88 4.71
N VAL A 13 -9.34 -13.59 4.61
CA VAL A 13 -8.37 -12.52 4.33
C VAL A 13 -8.11 -11.73 5.61
N VAL A 14 -6.85 -11.67 6.04
CA VAL A 14 -6.44 -10.95 7.24
C VAL A 14 -5.94 -9.57 6.87
N GLY A 15 -6.69 -8.54 7.24
CA GLY A 15 -6.54 -7.12 6.90
C GLY A 15 -7.72 -6.58 6.12
N ALA A 16 -7.83 -5.24 6.04
CA ALA A 16 -8.79 -4.52 5.21
C ALA A 16 -8.16 -3.34 4.44
N GLY A 17 -6.85 -3.36 4.25
CA GLY A 17 -6.13 -2.43 3.36
C GLY A 17 -6.32 -2.77 1.88
N ASN A 18 -5.60 -2.07 1.02
CA ASN A 18 -5.69 -2.26 -0.44
C ASN A 18 -5.45 -3.72 -0.86
N ALA A 19 -4.34 -4.32 -0.42
CA ALA A 19 -4.01 -5.70 -0.76
C ALA A 19 -5.11 -6.68 -0.30
N ALA A 20 -5.60 -6.52 0.93
CA ALA A 20 -6.65 -7.37 1.50
C ALA A 20 -7.95 -7.25 0.71
N THR A 21 -8.39 -6.03 0.44
CA THR A 21 -9.66 -5.80 -0.25
C THR A 21 -9.60 -6.27 -1.71
N CYS A 22 -8.46 -6.05 -2.40
CA CYS A 22 -8.27 -6.59 -3.75
C CYS A 22 -8.26 -8.13 -3.76
N ALA A 23 -7.56 -8.77 -2.80
CA ALA A 23 -7.55 -10.22 -2.68
C ALA A 23 -8.95 -10.80 -2.40
N ALA A 24 -9.71 -10.15 -1.50
CA ALA A 24 -11.06 -10.56 -1.18
C ALA A 24 -12.01 -10.44 -2.39
N LEU A 25 -11.95 -9.32 -3.12
CA LEU A 25 -12.72 -9.11 -4.34
C LEU A 25 -12.35 -10.12 -5.43
N SER A 26 -11.07 -10.38 -5.63
CA SER A 26 -10.61 -11.38 -6.60
C SER A 26 -11.08 -12.79 -6.23
N ALA A 27 -10.98 -13.18 -4.97
CA ALA A 27 -11.52 -14.46 -4.51
C ALA A 27 -13.03 -14.55 -4.73
N ARG A 28 -13.76 -13.48 -4.45
CA ARG A 28 -15.22 -13.40 -4.66
C ARG A 28 -15.59 -13.48 -6.13
N ASP A 29 -14.85 -12.82 -7.03
CA ASP A 29 -15.03 -12.90 -8.49
C ASP A 29 -14.90 -14.35 -8.98
N ASN A 30 -14.10 -15.18 -8.30
CA ASN A 30 -13.92 -16.60 -8.58
C ASN A 30 -14.89 -17.50 -7.79
N GLY A 31 -15.95 -16.96 -7.21
CA GLY A 31 -17.01 -17.71 -6.55
C GLY A 31 -16.74 -18.14 -5.11
N ALA A 32 -15.61 -17.71 -4.50
CA ALA A 32 -15.28 -18.09 -3.13
C ALA A 32 -16.19 -17.38 -2.10
N ARG A 33 -16.45 -18.07 -0.98
CA ARG A 33 -17.02 -17.47 0.23
C ARG A 33 -15.90 -16.88 1.06
N VAL A 34 -15.90 -15.54 1.15
CA VAL A 34 -14.79 -14.78 1.71
C VAL A 34 -15.21 -14.09 3.00
N LEU A 35 -14.35 -14.18 4.02
CA LEU A 35 -14.44 -13.39 5.24
C LEU A 35 -13.18 -12.53 5.36
N MET A 36 -13.34 -11.23 5.61
CA MET A 36 -12.23 -10.32 5.93
C MET A 36 -12.17 -10.08 7.44
N LEU A 37 -10.96 -10.00 7.98
CA LEU A 37 -10.69 -9.71 9.39
C LEU A 37 -9.89 -8.42 9.49
N GLU A 38 -10.37 -7.45 10.24
CA GLU A 38 -9.68 -6.17 10.46
C GLU A 38 -9.47 -5.93 11.96
N ILE A 39 -8.23 -5.58 12.32
CA ILE A 39 -7.86 -5.27 13.70
C ILE A 39 -8.40 -3.91 14.15
N ALA A 40 -8.50 -2.96 13.22
CA ALA A 40 -9.00 -1.61 13.51
C ALA A 40 -10.53 -1.59 13.64
N PRO A 41 -11.08 -0.61 14.36
CA PRO A 41 -12.49 -0.30 14.25
C PRO A 41 -12.84 0.21 12.84
N GLU A 42 -14.11 0.19 12.48
CA GLU A 42 -14.57 0.48 11.12
C GLU A 42 -14.13 1.85 10.61
N GLU A 43 -14.16 2.87 11.45
CA GLU A 43 -13.77 4.24 11.11
C GLU A 43 -12.27 4.41 10.86
N ALA A 44 -11.43 3.51 11.39
CA ALA A 44 -9.97 3.53 11.25
C ALA A 44 -9.44 2.40 10.31
N ARG A 45 -10.36 1.72 9.61
CA ARG A 45 -9.99 0.65 8.65
C ARG A 45 -9.10 1.18 7.51
N ALA A 46 -8.59 0.27 6.71
CA ALA A 46 -7.80 0.52 5.50
C ALA A 46 -6.28 0.67 5.69
N GLY A 47 -5.78 0.59 6.92
CA GLY A 47 -4.34 0.56 7.17
C GLY A 47 -3.59 1.73 6.53
N ASN A 48 -2.36 1.48 6.09
CA ASN A 48 -1.52 2.49 5.42
C ASN A 48 -2.05 2.92 4.04
N SER A 49 -2.93 2.12 3.44
CA SER A 49 -3.51 2.44 2.13
C SER A 49 -4.33 3.72 2.13
N ALA A 50 -4.99 4.06 3.25
CA ALA A 50 -5.74 5.30 3.39
C ALA A 50 -4.86 6.57 3.38
N PHE A 51 -3.58 6.43 3.68
CA PHE A 51 -2.62 7.55 3.79
C PHE A 51 -1.76 7.75 2.54
N THR A 52 -1.97 6.97 1.47
CA THR A 52 -1.22 7.18 0.23
C THR A 52 -1.67 8.43 -0.51
N GLY A 53 -0.71 9.12 -1.15
CA GLY A 53 -1.01 10.20 -2.08
C GLY A 53 -1.68 9.73 -3.38
N GLY A 54 -1.75 8.43 -3.62
CA GLY A 54 -2.45 7.83 -4.75
C GLY A 54 -1.66 7.71 -6.04
N ALA A 55 -0.35 7.97 -6.03
CA ALA A 55 0.49 7.72 -7.20
C ALA A 55 0.47 6.22 -7.54
N PHE A 56 0.11 5.90 -8.77
CA PHE A 56 -0.02 4.53 -9.24
C PHE A 56 0.82 4.31 -10.48
N ARG A 57 1.73 3.35 -10.43
CA ARG A 57 2.69 3.08 -11.49
C ARG A 57 2.27 1.84 -12.25
N VAL A 58 2.19 1.97 -13.57
CA VAL A 58 1.86 0.88 -14.50
C VAL A 58 2.80 0.93 -15.69
N VAL A 59 3.00 -0.20 -16.35
CA VAL A 59 3.63 -0.24 -17.67
C VAL A 59 2.65 0.32 -18.71
N TYR A 60 3.09 1.28 -19.55
CA TYR A 60 2.29 1.80 -20.65
C TYR A 60 3.19 2.32 -21.79
N HIS A 61 2.68 2.28 -23.02
CA HIS A 61 3.42 2.63 -24.25
C HIS A 61 2.90 3.90 -24.92
N GLY A 62 2.11 4.68 -24.20
CA GLY A 62 1.59 5.94 -24.71
C GLY A 62 0.21 6.26 -24.17
N PHE A 63 -0.41 7.22 -24.86
CA PHE A 63 -1.69 7.74 -24.40
C PHE A 63 -2.83 6.70 -24.53
N ASP A 64 -2.85 5.93 -25.63
CA ASP A 64 -3.94 4.96 -25.87
C ASP A 64 -4.07 3.93 -24.73
N ASP A 65 -2.95 3.52 -24.15
CA ASP A 65 -2.97 2.70 -22.94
C ASP A 65 -3.58 3.45 -21.76
N LEU A 66 -3.14 4.69 -21.52
CA LEU A 66 -3.65 5.48 -20.40
C LEU A 66 -5.13 5.84 -20.53
N ALA A 67 -5.66 5.98 -21.75
CA ALA A 67 -7.09 6.19 -21.99
C ALA A 67 -7.96 5.03 -21.49
N ARG A 68 -7.44 3.81 -21.46
CA ARG A 68 -8.14 2.66 -20.84
C ARG A 68 -8.23 2.79 -19.32
N LEU A 69 -7.28 3.46 -18.68
CA LEU A 69 -7.27 3.69 -17.23
C LEU A 69 -8.04 4.95 -16.84
N ILE A 70 -8.01 5.98 -17.69
CA ILE A 70 -8.57 7.31 -17.46
C ILE A 70 -9.51 7.67 -18.62
N PRO A 71 -10.67 7.01 -18.75
CA PRO A 71 -11.54 7.19 -19.93
C PRO A 71 -12.23 8.55 -19.99
N ASP A 72 -12.24 9.30 -18.91
CA ASP A 72 -12.85 10.62 -18.78
C ASP A 72 -11.85 11.78 -18.94
N ILE A 73 -10.66 11.51 -19.50
CA ILE A 73 -9.71 12.56 -19.85
C ILE A 73 -10.26 13.41 -21.00
N SER A 74 -10.19 14.71 -20.86
CA SER A 74 -10.68 15.64 -21.90
C SER A 74 -9.66 15.87 -23.00
N ASP A 75 -10.13 16.25 -24.22
CA ASP A 75 -9.25 16.64 -25.35
C ASP A 75 -8.34 17.83 -24.97
N HIS A 76 -8.83 18.73 -24.12
CA HIS A 76 -8.04 19.84 -23.62
C HIS A 76 -6.88 19.37 -22.72
N GLU A 77 -7.10 18.42 -21.84
CA GLU A 77 -6.01 17.84 -21.05
C GLU A 77 -5.01 17.14 -21.94
N LEU A 78 -5.50 16.37 -22.93
CA LEU A 78 -4.70 15.68 -23.92
C LEU A 78 -3.74 16.58 -24.69
N SER A 79 -4.24 17.70 -25.18
CA SER A 79 -3.43 18.66 -25.97
C SER A 79 -2.27 19.27 -25.17
N ASN A 80 -2.39 19.28 -23.84
CA ASN A 80 -1.45 19.90 -22.91
C ASN A 80 -0.48 18.94 -22.22
N VAL A 81 -0.59 17.62 -22.47
CA VAL A 81 0.27 16.63 -21.84
C VAL A 81 1.14 15.88 -22.85
N ASP A 82 2.29 15.45 -22.40
CA ASP A 82 3.13 14.45 -23.03
C ASP A 82 3.35 13.36 -22.00
N VAL A 83 2.58 12.28 -22.14
CA VAL A 83 2.62 11.18 -21.17
C VAL A 83 3.85 10.31 -21.33
N GLY A 84 4.54 10.34 -22.48
CA GLY A 84 5.67 9.50 -22.78
C GLY A 84 5.29 8.01 -22.74
N THR A 85 6.26 7.22 -22.35
CA THR A 85 6.13 5.77 -22.13
C THR A 85 6.76 5.39 -20.80
N TYR A 86 6.34 4.28 -20.21
CA TYR A 86 7.02 3.65 -19.09
C TYR A 86 7.03 2.14 -19.31
N THR A 87 8.16 1.66 -19.84
CA THR A 87 8.29 0.26 -20.26
C THR A 87 8.52 -0.68 -19.07
N ALA A 88 8.36 -1.98 -19.30
CA ALA A 88 8.67 -2.99 -18.31
C ALA A 88 10.15 -2.93 -17.88
N GLU A 89 11.07 -2.71 -18.82
CA GLU A 89 12.50 -2.59 -18.54
C GLU A 89 12.80 -1.41 -17.62
N GLN A 90 12.19 -0.24 -17.88
CA GLN A 90 12.34 0.94 -17.03
C GLN A 90 11.80 0.66 -15.61
N TYR A 91 10.71 -0.09 -15.50
CA TYR A 91 10.13 -0.45 -14.22
C TYR A 91 11.03 -1.44 -13.46
N PHE A 92 11.61 -2.44 -14.15
CA PHE A 92 12.59 -3.34 -13.55
C PHE A 92 13.81 -2.59 -13.04
N ASP A 93 14.36 -1.67 -13.82
CA ASP A 93 15.50 -0.84 -13.41
C ASP A 93 15.17 0.00 -12.17
N ASP A 94 13.98 0.62 -12.14
CA ASP A 94 13.53 1.37 -10.98
C ASP A 94 13.36 0.48 -9.74
N MET A 95 12.76 -0.69 -9.87
CA MET A 95 12.61 -1.64 -8.78
C MET A 95 13.95 -2.13 -8.25
N GLY A 96 14.86 -2.52 -9.14
CA GLY A 96 16.22 -2.93 -8.77
C GLY A 96 16.96 -1.83 -8.02
N ARG A 97 16.99 -0.63 -8.58
CA ARG A 97 17.66 0.52 -7.99
C ARG A 97 17.09 0.92 -6.63
N LEU A 98 15.75 0.95 -6.48
CA LEU A 98 15.09 1.36 -5.25
C LEU A 98 15.24 0.33 -4.13
N THR A 99 15.24 -0.95 -4.47
CA THR A 99 15.39 -2.05 -3.50
C THR A 99 16.84 -2.47 -3.29
N GLN A 100 17.81 -1.80 -3.95
CA GLN A 100 19.21 -2.18 -3.95
C GLN A 100 19.42 -3.64 -4.42
N TYR A 101 18.61 -4.04 -5.42
CA TYR A 101 18.58 -5.39 -6.00
C TYR A 101 18.27 -6.49 -4.98
N ARG A 102 17.47 -6.17 -3.95
CA ARG A 102 17.02 -7.11 -2.90
C ARG A 102 15.54 -7.50 -3.04
N CYS A 103 14.84 -7.02 -4.06
CA CYS A 103 13.50 -7.51 -4.36
C CYS A 103 13.57 -8.96 -4.85
N ASP A 104 12.51 -9.69 -4.56
CA ASP A 104 12.31 -11.00 -5.17
C ASP A 104 12.05 -10.82 -6.68
N PRO A 105 12.85 -11.45 -7.57
CA PRO A 105 12.75 -11.23 -9.01
C PRO A 105 11.44 -11.74 -9.60
N ASP A 106 10.95 -12.90 -9.17
CA ASP A 106 9.73 -13.51 -9.69
C ASP A 106 8.50 -12.69 -9.31
N MET A 107 8.42 -12.27 -8.04
CA MET A 107 7.36 -11.39 -7.56
C MET A 107 7.41 -10.00 -8.24
N THR A 108 8.61 -9.50 -8.53
CA THR A 108 8.82 -8.24 -9.24
C THR A 108 8.34 -8.36 -10.68
N GLU A 109 8.62 -9.46 -11.36
CA GLU A 109 8.14 -9.73 -12.72
C GLU A 109 6.61 -9.78 -12.78
N ILE A 110 5.97 -10.52 -11.86
CA ILE A 110 4.51 -10.58 -11.76
C ILE A 110 3.92 -9.18 -11.56
N LEU A 111 4.46 -8.40 -10.62
CA LEU A 111 4.02 -7.03 -10.36
C LEU A 111 4.09 -6.16 -11.63
N ILE A 112 5.22 -6.16 -12.32
CA ILE A 112 5.48 -5.27 -13.45
C ILE A 112 4.60 -5.66 -14.63
N ARG A 113 4.60 -6.94 -15.02
CA ARG A 113 3.83 -7.43 -16.16
C ARG A 113 2.33 -7.32 -15.96
N SER A 114 1.85 -7.46 -14.73
CA SER A 114 0.42 -7.38 -14.40
C SER A 114 -0.03 -5.97 -14.04
N SER A 115 0.87 -4.99 -13.91
CA SER A 115 0.58 -3.68 -13.34
C SER A 115 -0.53 -2.93 -14.07
N PHE A 116 -0.54 -2.97 -15.40
CA PHE A 116 -1.52 -2.28 -16.22
C PHE A 116 -2.91 -2.92 -16.09
N GLU A 117 -3.02 -4.23 -16.26
CA GLU A 117 -4.30 -4.93 -16.16
C GLU A 117 -4.86 -4.90 -14.71
N ALA A 118 -4.00 -4.89 -13.71
CA ALA A 118 -4.41 -4.64 -12.32
C ALA A 118 -5.04 -3.24 -12.16
N GLY A 119 -4.48 -2.23 -12.81
CA GLY A 119 -5.07 -0.88 -12.85
C GLY A 119 -6.44 -0.85 -13.53
N VAL A 120 -6.59 -1.54 -14.67
CA VAL A 120 -7.88 -1.68 -15.37
C VAL A 120 -8.90 -2.39 -14.47
N TRP A 121 -8.52 -3.51 -13.87
CA TRP A 121 -9.38 -4.25 -12.94
C TRP A 121 -9.81 -3.40 -11.75
N MET A 122 -8.90 -2.63 -11.14
CA MET A 122 -9.25 -1.72 -10.04
C MET A 122 -10.27 -0.66 -10.48
N ARG A 123 -10.13 -0.11 -11.69
CA ARG A 123 -11.09 0.81 -12.26
C ARG A 123 -12.48 0.15 -12.40
N GLU A 124 -12.56 -1.08 -12.88
CA GLU A 124 -13.80 -1.85 -12.97
C GLU A 124 -14.43 -2.12 -11.60
N LYS A 125 -13.62 -2.19 -10.55
CA LYS A 125 -14.09 -2.24 -9.16
C LYS A 125 -14.55 -0.88 -8.60
N GLY A 126 -14.44 0.19 -9.40
CA GLY A 126 -14.94 1.52 -9.05
C GLY A 126 -13.86 2.51 -8.59
N VAL A 127 -12.59 2.14 -8.65
CA VAL A 127 -11.49 3.09 -8.38
C VAL A 127 -11.36 4.04 -9.56
N ARG A 128 -11.41 5.34 -9.28
CA ARG A 128 -11.22 6.38 -10.29
C ARG A 128 -9.76 6.79 -10.36
N LEU A 129 -9.21 6.78 -11.57
CA LEU A 129 -7.86 7.26 -11.88
C LEU A 129 -7.93 8.60 -12.60
N GLN A 130 -6.88 9.39 -12.50
CA GLN A 130 -6.70 10.69 -13.16
C GLN A 130 -5.24 10.91 -13.53
N LEU A 131 -4.94 11.91 -14.36
CA LEU A 131 -3.57 12.37 -14.59
C LEU A 131 -2.99 13.02 -13.33
N GLY A 132 -1.74 12.71 -13.02
CA GLY A 132 -1.00 13.21 -11.87
C GLY A 132 -0.49 14.65 -12.01
N LEU A 133 -1.25 15.56 -12.62
CA LEU A 133 -0.82 16.91 -13.00
C LEU A 133 -0.38 17.76 -11.80
N GLY A 134 -1.06 17.65 -10.68
CA GLY A 134 -0.82 18.52 -9.52
C GLY A 134 0.44 18.16 -8.71
N ARG A 135 1.00 16.97 -8.86
CA ARG A 135 2.06 16.49 -7.96
C ARG A 135 3.26 15.87 -8.67
N GLN A 136 3.06 15.22 -9.80
CA GLN A 136 4.08 14.42 -10.49
C GLN A 136 4.42 14.96 -11.88
N ALA A 137 3.76 16.04 -12.29
CA ALA A 137 4.02 16.68 -13.57
C ALA A 137 4.97 17.88 -13.43
N PHE A 138 5.72 18.10 -14.48
CA PHE A 138 6.55 19.28 -14.67
C PHE A 138 6.40 19.78 -16.11
N ARG A 139 6.61 21.07 -16.35
CA ARG A 139 6.35 21.69 -17.64
C ARG A 139 7.62 21.79 -18.47
N VAL A 140 7.56 21.28 -19.71
CA VAL A 140 8.64 21.38 -20.71
C VAL A 140 8.01 21.72 -22.06
N ASP A 141 8.49 22.75 -22.72
CA ASP A 141 8.01 23.19 -24.04
C ASP A 141 6.50 23.35 -24.14
N GLY A 142 5.90 23.91 -23.08
CA GLY A 142 4.46 24.17 -23.02
C GLY A 142 3.61 22.98 -22.60
N LYS A 143 4.14 21.74 -22.57
CA LYS A 143 3.42 20.53 -22.20
C LYS A 143 3.81 20.03 -20.81
N PHE A 144 2.87 19.37 -20.12
CA PHE A 144 3.15 18.65 -18.90
C PHE A 144 3.75 17.28 -19.22
N LYS A 145 4.87 16.96 -18.58
CA LYS A 145 5.53 15.66 -18.58
C LYS A 145 5.51 15.05 -17.18
N PHE A 146 5.72 13.76 -17.08
CA PHE A 146 5.63 13.04 -15.81
C PHE A 146 6.96 12.39 -15.42
N TRP A 147 7.22 12.33 -14.12
CA TRP A 147 8.39 11.66 -13.59
C TRP A 147 8.22 10.13 -13.67
N GLY A 148 9.14 9.44 -14.32
CA GLY A 148 9.32 7.99 -14.22
C GLY A 148 8.03 7.16 -14.17
N GLY A 149 7.16 7.27 -15.16
CA GLY A 149 5.92 6.49 -15.23
C GLY A 149 4.81 6.88 -14.25
N LEU A 150 4.94 8.01 -13.55
CA LEU A 150 3.93 8.47 -12.58
C LEU A 150 2.84 9.34 -13.24
N ALA A 151 2.36 8.94 -14.42
CA ALA A 151 1.29 9.63 -15.11
C ALA A 151 -0.07 9.43 -14.43
N CYS A 152 -0.30 8.26 -13.83
CA CYS A 152 -1.58 7.91 -13.20
C CYS A 152 -1.58 8.18 -11.71
N HIS A 153 -2.67 8.78 -11.23
CA HIS A 153 -2.98 8.96 -9.83
C HIS A 153 -4.40 8.49 -9.53
N ILE A 154 -4.59 7.94 -8.35
CA ILE A 154 -5.93 7.69 -7.83
C ILE A 154 -6.56 9.02 -7.47
N TRP A 155 -7.75 9.28 -7.98
CA TRP A 155 -8.53 10.48 -7.67
C TRP A 155 -8.86 10.49 -6.17
N GLY A 156 -8.55 11.61 -5.48
CA GLY A 156 -8.74 11.72 -4.04
C GLY A 156 -7.77 10.89 -3.16
N GLY A 157 -6.76 10.25 -3.78
CA GLY A 157 -5.72 9.51 -3.06
C GLY A 157 -6.21 8.26 -2.35
N GLY A 158 -5.51 7.89 -1.29
CA GLY A 158 -5.79 6.63 -0.55
C GLY A 158 -7.16 6.58 0.10
N LYS A 159 -7.69 7.71 0.53
CA LYS A 159 -9.02 7.79 1.15
C LYS A 159 -10.12 7.37 0.17
N GLU A 160 -10.11 7.91 -1.05
CA GLU A 160 -11.09 7.55 -2.08
C GLU A 160 -10.82 6.16 -2.67
N LEU A 161 -9.56 5.74 -2.79
CA LEU A 161 -9.21 4.36 -3.14
C LEU A 161 -9.92 3.37 -2.22
N MET A 162 -9.72 3.52 -0.92
CA MET A 162 -10.26 2.57 0.04
C MET A 162 -11.78 2.64 0.17
N LYS A 163 -12.34 3.83 0.03
CA LYS A 163 -13.80 4.02 -0.01
C LYS A 163 -14.42 3.27 -1.20
N ALA A 164 -13.85 3.38 -2.40
CA ALA A 164 -14.33 2.68 -3.59
C ALA A 164 -14.24 1.15 -3.44
N LEU A 165 -13.09 0.65 -3.01
CA LEU A 165 -12.86 -0.79 -2.84
C LEU A 165 -13.73 -1.40 -1.75
N HIS A 166 -13.87 -0.75 -0.58
CA HIS A 166 -14.76 -1.23 0.48
C HIS A 166 -16.23 -1.18 0.07
N ALA A 167 -16.67 -0.12 -0.60
CA ALA A 167 -18.04 -0.05 -1.12
C ALA A 167 -18.32 -1.18 -2.12
N ARG A 168 -17.32 -1.54 -2.93
CA ARG A 168 -17.43 -2.69 -3.82
C ARG A 168 -17.50 -4.02 -3.06
N ALA A 169 -16.64 -4.23 -2.07
CA ALA A 169 -16.61 -5.42 -1.25
C ALA A 169 -17.98 -5.65 -0.53
N ILE A 170 -18.54 -4.60 0.06
CA ILE A 170 -19.85 -4.64 0.72
C ILE A 170 -20.95 -5.00 -0.28
N ARG A 171 -20.97 -4.36 -1.45
CA ARG A 171 -21.96 -4.63 -2.50
C ARG A 171 -21.88 -6.07 -3.02
N ASP A 172 -20.68 -6.64 -3.09
CA ASP A 172 -20.46 -8.02 -3.53
C ASP A 172 -20.68 -9.04 -2.40
N GLY A 173 -21.17 -8.59 -1.22
CA GLY A 173 -21.54 -9.41 -0.08
C GLY A 173 -20.36 -9.97 0.70
N ILE A 174 -19.19 -9.35 0.60
CA ILE A 174 -18.02 -9.71 1.42
C ILE A 174 -18.20 -9.13 2.82
N GLU A 175 -18.18 -10.01 3.82
CA GLU A 175 -18.28 -9.63 5.22
C GLU A 175 -16.92 -9.22 5.77
N VAL A 176 -16.91 -8.17 6.62
CA VAL A 176 -15.73 -7.70 7.34
C VAL A 176 -16.01 -7.73 8.83
N LEU A 177 -15.17 -8.44 9.59
CA LEU A 177 -15.21 -8.39 11.06
C LEU A 177 -14.16 -7.38 11.53
N TYR A 178 -14.62 -6.25 12.01
CA TYR A 178 -13.79 -5.21 12.62
C TYR A 178 -13.43 -5.54 14.06
N GLU A 179 -12.42 -4.86 14.63
CA GLU A 179 -11.91 -5.09 15.98
C GLU A 179 -11.60 -6.57 16.26
N THR A 180 -11.16 -7.27 15.20
CA THR A 180 -10.95 -8.72 15.20
C THR A 180 -9.50 -9.04 14.78
N PRO A 181 -8.51 -8.78 15.65
CA PRO A 181 -7.12 -9.12 15.36
C PRO A 181 -6.95 -10.63 15.21
N ALA A 182 -6.33 -11.04 14.10
CA ALA A 182 -5.77 -12.36 13.97
C ALA A 182 -4.50 -12.46 14.85
N ILE A 183 -4.42 -13.46 15.70
CA ILE A 183 -3.36 -13.63 16.69
C ILE A 183 -2.52 -14.90 16.48
N GLY A 184 -2.89 -15.76 15.56
CA GLY A 184 -2.17 -16.97 15.19
C GLY A 184 -2.78 -17.63 13.96
N LEU A 185 -2.00 -18.45 13.28
CA LEU A 185 -2.45 -19.34 12.21
C LEU A 185 -2.75 -20.72 12.80
N LEU A 186 -3.79 -21.36 12.31
CA LEU A 186 -4.13 -22.74 12.66
C LEU A 186 -3.43 -23.67 11.68
N GLN A 187 -2.57 -24.54 12.18
CA GLN A 187 -1.86 -25.53 11.39
C GLN A 187 -2.48 -26.92 11.58
N GLY A 188 -2.72 -27.59 10.49
CA GLY A 188 -3.16 -28.97 10.43
C GLY A 188 -2.24 -29.82 9.54
N ASP A 189 -2.66 -31.04 9.24
CA ASP A 189 -1.85 -31.99 8.47
C ASP A 189 -1.54 -31.55 7.05
N ARG A 190 -2.38 -30.69 6.47
CA ARG A 190 -2.26 -30.19 5.09
C ARG A 190 -1.71 -28.76 4.98
N GLY A 191 -1.25 -28.20 6.11
CA GLY A 191 -0.75 -26.81 6.18
C GLY A 191 -1.68 -25.90 6.99
N VAL A 192 -1.81 -24.63 6.57
CA VAL A 192 -2.66 -23.66 7.25
C VAL A 192 -4.13 -23.94 6.94
N GLU A 193 -4.94 -24.14 7.99
CA GLU A 193 -6.37 -24.47 7.92
C GLU A 193 -7.28 -23.36 8.47
N GLY A 194 -6.71 -22.24 8.86
CA GLY A 194 -7.48 -21.12 9.42
C GLY A 194 -6.66 -20.16 10.25
N VAL A 195 -7.37 -19.35 11.02
CA VAL A 195 -6.77 -18.33 11.88
C VAL A 195 -7.38 -18.33 13.27
N ARG A 196 -6.55 -18.07 14.27
CA ARG A 196 -6.98 -17.75 15.63
C ARG A 196 -7.15 -16.26 15.76
N VAL A 197 -8.30 -15.83 16.24
CA VAL A 197 -8.66 -14.43 16.40
C VAL A 197 -9.02 -14.10 17.84
N ARG A 198 -8.96 -12.81 18.18
CA ARG A 198 -9.62 -12.27 19.36
C ARG A 198 -10.79 -11.40 18.91
N HIS A 199 -11.99 -11.79 19.24
CA HIS A 199 -13.20 -11.03 18.91
C HIS A 199 -14.04 -10.84 20.17
N GLN A 200 -14.43 -9.61 20.45
CA GLN A 200 -15.21 -9.22 21.63
C GLN A 200 -14.63 -9.81 22.95
N GLY A 201 -13.29 -9.71 23.10
CA GLY A 201 -12.57 -10.20 24.25
C GLY A 201 -12.41 -11.74 24.36
N ARG A 202 -12.97 -12.48 23.42
CA ARG A 202 -12.89 -13.97 23.40
C ARG A 202 -11.97 -14.45 22.28
N ILE A 203 -11.22 -15.52 22.55
CA ILE A 203 -10.44 -16.21 21.55
C ILE A 203 -11.35 -17.18 20.79
N ARG A 204 -11.23 -17.18 19.45
CA ARG A 204 -11.96 -18.04 18.52
C ARG A 204 -11.03 -18.55 17.44
N ASP A 205 -11.27 -19.77 16.99
CA ASP A 205 -10.62 -20.38 15.84
C ASP A 205 -11.60 -20.36 14.66
N LEU A 206 -11.18 -19.73 13.56
CA LEU A 206 -11.94 -19.66 12.32
C LEU A 206 -11.24 -20.50 11.27
N ARG A 207 -11.96 -21.46 10.67
CA ARG A 207 -11.42 -22.38 9.67
C ARG A 207 -11.79 -21.92 8.26
N ALA A 208 -10.89 -22.14 7.30
CA ALA A 208 -11.10 -21.91 5.88
C ALA A 208 -10.17 -22.81 5.07
N LYS A 209 -10.46 -22.98 3.78
CA LYS A 209 -9.61 -23.74 2.85
C LYS A 209 -8.29 -23.00 2.55
N ALA A 210 -8.31 -21.67 2.61
CA ALA A 210 -7.12 -20.82 2.41
C ALA A 210 -7.15 -19.59 3.32
N VAL A 211 -5.95 -19.11 3.68
CA VAL A 211 -5.74 -17.86 4.43
C VAL A 211 -4.83 -16.93 3.64
N ILE A 212 -5.26 -15.70 3.43
CA ILE A 212 -4.47 -14.66 2.79
C ILE A 212 -4.04 -13.65 3.86
N LEU A 213 -2.74 -13.53 4.11
CA LEU A 213 -2.17 -12.53 5.01
C LEU A 213 -1.93 -11.24 4.24
N ALA A 214 -2.74 -10.22 4.49
CA ALA A 214 -2.66 -8.91 3.86
C ALA A 214 -2.66 -7.78 4.91
N CYS A 215 -1.94 -8.01 6.00
CA CYS A 215 -1.92 -7.18 7.21
C CYS A 215 -0.97 -5.97 7.12
N GLY A 216 -0.35 -5.73 5.97
CA GLY A 216 0.66 -4.69 5.79
C GLY A 216 2.00 -5.04 6.43
N GLY A 217 2.80 -4.01 6.70
CA GLY A 217 4.14 -4.12 7.26
C GLY A 217 4.22 -3.93 8.77
N PHE A 218 5.37 -3.39 9.22
CA PHE A 218 5.66 -3.19 10.65
C PHE A 218 5.97 -1.73 11.01
N GLU A 219 5.51 -0.79 10.21
CA GLU A 219 5.84 0.64 10.33
C GLU A 219 5.45 1.22 11.70
N ALA A 220 4.39 0.69 12.34
CA ALA A 220 3.94 1.11 13.66
C ALA A 220 4.62 0.38 14.82
N ASN A 221 5.50 -0.59 14.55
CA ASN A 221 6.21 -1.35 15.57
C ASN A 221 7.62 -0.77 15.76
N ALA A 222 7.82 -0.01 16.84
CA ALA A 222 9.09 0.65 17.15
C ALA A 222 10.25 -0.34 17.34
N GLU A 223 10.01 -1.50 17.96
CA GLU A 223 11.02 -2.55 18.15
C GLU A 223 11.46 -3.13 16.79
N MET A 224 10.52 -3.51 15.93
CA MET A 224 10.85 -4.04 14.61
C MET A 224 11.57 -2.98 13.74
N ARG A 225 11.16 -1.71 13.84
CA ARG A 225 11.89 -0.62 13.14
C ARG A 225 13.33 -0.52 13.63
N ALA A 226 13.58 -0.47 14.94
CA ALA A 226 14.94 -0.44 15.47
C ALA A 226 15.75 -1.69 15.06
N ARG A 227 15.12 -2.85 15.08
CA ARG A 227 15.77 -4.14 14.75
C ARG A 227 16.16 -4.25 13.28
N TYR A 228 15.29 -3.87 12.37
CA TYR A 228 15.48 -4.10 10.92
C TYR A 228 15.98 -2.89 10.17
N LEU A 229 15.57 -1.69 10.55
CA LEU A 229 15.98 -0.45 9.88
C LEU A 229 17.20 0.19 10.54
N GLY A 230 17.47 -0.11 11.81
CA GLY A 230 18.63 0.36 12.56
C GLY A 230 18.31 1.34 13.68
N PRO A 231 19.35 1.86 14.37
CA PRO A 231 19.20 2.78 15.51
C PRO A 231 18.44 4.05 15.15
N ASN A 232 17.65 4.55 16.09
CA ASN A 232 16.84 5.76 16.01
C ASN A 232 15.59 5.66 15.11
N TRP A 233 15.35 4.55 14.42
CA TRP A 233 14.11 4.36 13.69
C TRP A 233 12.88 4.16 14.59
N ASP A 234 13.09 3.76 15.84
CA ASP A 234 12.06 3.74 16.88
C ASP A 234 11.47 5.12 17.17
N LEU A 235 12.26 6.20 16.98
CA LEU A 235 11.86 7.59 17.18
C LEU A 235 11.06 8.18 16.01
N ALA A 236 11.04 7.52 14.87
CA ALA A 236 10.36 8.01 13.69
C ALA A 236 8.83 8.01 13.88
N LYS A 237 8.17 9.10 13.47
CA LYS A 237 6.71 9.16 13.38
C LYS A 237 6.23 8.28 12.23
N VAL A 238 5.04 7.71 12.40
CA VAL A 238 4.41 6.87 11.38
C VAL A 238 3.42 7.71 10.59
N ARG A 239 3.65 7.84 9.29
CA ARG A 239 2.71 8.51 8.39
C ARG A 239 1.38 7.76 8.24
N GLY A 240 1.31 6.51 8.63
CA GLY A 240 0.23 5.59 8.43
C GLY A 240 -0.49 5.16 9.70
N SER A 241 -1.16 4.04 9.58
CA SER A 241 -1.97 3.43 10.63
C SER A 241 -1.12 2.94 11.80
N ARG A 242 -1.62 3.13 13.02
CA ARG A 242 -1.05 2.56 14.25
C ARG A 242 -1.14 1.03 14.31
N PHE A 243 -1.93 0.41 13.46
CA PHE A 243 -2.20 -1.01 13.47
C PHE A 243 -1.24 -1.85 12.61
N ASN A 244 -0.36 -1.23 11.81
CA ASN A 244 0.66 -1.93 11.02
C ASN A 244 1.86 -2.32 11.90
N THR A 245 1.67 -3.36 12.73
CA THR A 245 2.62 -3.76 13.77
C THR A 245 3.45 -5.00 13.42
N GLY A 246 3.33 -5.54 12.20
CA GLY A 246 4.06 -6.73 11.77
C GLY A 246 3.44 -8.04 12.23
N GLN A 247 2.22 -8.03 12.76
CA GLN A 247 1.59 -9.23 13.31
C GLN A 247 1.40 -10.33 12.24
N GLY A 248 1.03 -9.96 11.01
CA GLY A 248 0.91 -10.93 9.91
C GLY A 248 2.24 -11.58 9.57
N LEU A 249 3.32 -10.78 9.50
CA LEU A 249 4.67 -11.29 9.29
C LEU A 249 5.08 -12.25 10.40
N LYS A 250 4.84 -11.86 11.66
CA LYS A 250 5.16 -12.72 12.81
C LYS A 250 4.42 -14.05 12.75
N MET A 251 3.13 -14.07 12.44
CA MET A 251 2.35 -15.31 12.34
C MET A 251 2.91 -16.26 11.26
N ALA A 252 3.36 -15.74 10.12
CA ALA A 252 4.00 -16.54 9.09
C ALA A 252 5.36 -17.10 9.54
N LEU A 253 6.19 -16.24 10.16
CA LEU A 253 7.50 -16.64 10.69
C LEU A 253 7.39 -17.70 11.81
N ASP A 254 6.40 -17.60 12.68
CA ASP A 254 6.15 -18.58 13.75
C ASP A 254 5.84 -19.99 13.19
N LEU A 255 5.37 -20.07 11.93
CA LEU A 255 5.17 -21.33 11.20
C LEU A 255 6.37 -21.74 10.31
N GLY A 256 7.49 -21.02 10.40
CA GLY A 256 8.71 -21.34 9.66
C GLY A 256 8.79 -20.76 8.24
N ALA A 257 7.98 -19.76 7.90
CA ALA A 257 8.10 -19.07 6.62
C ALA A 257 9.47 -18.41 6.48
N ALA A 258 10.08 -18.51 5.30
CA ALA A 258 11.29 -17.79 4.98
C ALA A 258 11.00 -16.29 4.73
N VAL A 259 12.01 -15.46 4.98
CA VAL A 259 11.94 -14.01 4.69
C VAL A 259 12.56 -13.73 3.34
N ALA A 260 11.97 -12.81 2.58
CA ALA A 260 12.49 -12.29 1.33
C ALA A 260 12.35 -10.76 1.27
N GLY A 261 13.03 -10.13 0.31
CA GLY A 261 12.97 -8.70 0.10
C GLY A 261 13.91 -7.89 0.98
N HIS A 262 13.75 -6.57 0.92
CA HIS A 262 14.65 -5.61 1.58
C HIS A 262 14.13 -5.15 2.94
N TRP A 263 14.34 -5.93 3.98
CA TRP A 263 13.86 -5.65 5.33
C TRP A 263 14.47 -4.40 5.99
N SER A 264 15.64 -3.95 5.49
CA SER A 264 16.29 -2.72 5.96
C SER A 264 15.94 -1.49 5.15
N GLY A 265 15.06 -1.61 4.14
CA GLY A 265 14.58 -0.52 3.31
C GLY A 265 13.23 0.01 3.79
N ALA A 266 13.07 1.32 3.80
CA ALA A 266 11.81 1.96 4.14
C ALA A 266 11.59 3.21 3.28
N HIS A 267 10.32 3.48 2.96
CA HIS A 267 9.94 4.78 2.41
C HIS A 267 9.87 5.81 3.53
N ALA A 268 10.80 6.76 3.51
CA ALA A 268 10.84 7.86 4.46
C ALA A 268 10.52 9.18 3.77
N VAL A 269 9.80 10.06 4.46
CA VAL A 269 9.49 11.41 4.00
C VAL A 269 9.80 12.42 5.10
N ALA A 270 10.16 13.65 4.71
CA ALA A 270 10.24 14.74 5.65
C ALA A 270 8.84 15.03 6.19
N TRP A 271 8.67 14.98 7.51
CA TRP A 271 7.39 15.04 8.20
C TRP A 271 7.35 16.20 9.20
N ASP A 272 6.18 16.79 9.43
CA ASP A 272 6.06 17.88 10.39
C ASP A 272 6.37 17.41 11.81
N LEU A 273 7.19 18.17 12.52
CA LEU A 273 7.55 17.86 13.92
C LEU A 273 6.33 17.83 14.84
N ASN A 274 5.34 18.67 14.59
CA ASN A 274 4.13 18.78 15.39
C ASN A 274 3.03 17.79 14.95
N ALA A 275 3.25 17.00 13.89
CA ALA A 275 2.32 15.95 13.52
C ALA A 275 2.16 14.93 14.65
N PRO A 276 0.99 14.27 14.78
CA PRO A 276 0.82 13.19 15.74
C PRO A 276 1.77 12.02 15.48
N PRO A 277 1.98 11.11 16.45
CA PRO A 277 2.89 9.96 16.29
C PRO A 277 2.45 8.98 15.20
N PHE A 278 1.16 8.93 14.89
CA PHE A 278 0.57 8.13 13.81
C PHE A 278 -0.23 9.02 12.86
N GLY A 279 -0.54 8.50 11.68
CA GLY A 279 -1.35 9.20 10.70
C GLY A 279 -2.73 9.58 11.22
N ASP A 280 -3.19 10.72 10.76
CA ASP A 280 -4.51 11.26 11.02
C ASP A 280 -5.33 11.21 9.73
N LEU A 281 -6.45 10.50 9.73
CA LEU A 281 -7.29 10.30 8.54
C LEU A 281 -7.95 11.59 8.04
N ASP A 282 -8.17 12.58 8.91
CA ASP A 282 -8.75 13.86 8.50
C ASP A 282 -7.73 14.76 7.80
N VAL A 283 -6.47 14.68 8.26
CA VAL A 283 -5.36 15.44 7.67
C VAL A 283 -4.75 14.69 6.47
N GLY A 284 -4.69 13.36 6.54
CA GLY A 284 -4.12 12.50 5.51
C GLY A 284 -2.64 12.80 5.28
N ASP A 285 -2.28 13.13 4.04
CA ASP A 285 -0.89 13.31 3.60
C ASP A 285 -0.33 14.73 3.80
N ARG A 286 -1.07 15.66 4.41
CA ARG A 286 -0.72 17.10 4.44
C ARG A 286 0.42 17.47 5.39
N PHE A 287 0.83 16.57 6.27
CA PHE A 287 2.01 16.79 7.12
C PHE A 287 3.36 16.64 6.39
N GLN A 288 3.37 16.18 5.15
CA GLN A 288 4.58 16.01 4.35
C GLN A 288 5.21 17.37 3.98
N LYS A 289 6.54 17.41 3.98
CA LYS A 289 7.35 18.56 3.55
C LYS A 289 8.04 18.24 2.22
N HIS A 290 7.30 18.34 1.12
CA HIS A 290 7.82 18.01 -0.22
C HIS A 290 8.76 19.06 -0.82
N ASN A 291 8.85 20.25 -0.24
CA ASN A 291 9.63 21.37 -0.78
C ASN A 291 11.14 21.28 -0.48
N TYR A 292 11.59 20.21 0.16
CA TYR A 292 13.02 20.02 0.46
C TYR A 292 13.95 20.08 -0.78
N PRO A 293 13.54 19.68 -2.00
CA PRO A 293 14.39 19.82 -3.19
C PRO A 293 14.67 21.27 -3.58
N PHE A 294 13.82 22.20 -3.16
CA PHE A 294 13.91 23.63 -3.46
C PHE A 294 14.55 24.45 -2.33
N GLY A 295 14.99 23.82 -1.27
CA GLY A 295 15.52 24.47 -0.08
C GLY A 295 16.83 23.85 0.44
N ILE A 296 17.24 24.30 1.61
CA ILE A 296 18.36 23.74 2.37
C ILE A 296 17.76 23.06 3.60
N VAL A 297 18.08 21.78 3.77
CA VAL A 297 17.71 21.04 4.97
C VAL A 297 18.84 21.18 5.98
N VAL A 298 18.50 21.68 7.16
CA VAL A 298 19.43 21.84 8.29
C VAL A 298 18.92 21.09 9.52
N TYR A 299 19.81 20.62 10.36
CA TYR A 299 19.45 20.09 11.67
C TYR A 299 19.80 21.08 12.80
N ALA A 300 19.33 20.82 14.01
CA ALA A 300 19.39 21.77 15.12
C ALA A 300 20.73 22.46 15.35
N PRO A 301 21.92 21.86 15.17
CA PRO A 301 23.20 22.55 15.20
C PRO A 301 23.50 23.47 14.02
N ARG A 302 22.53 23.78 13.15
CA ARG A 302 22.65 24.66 11.97
C ARG A 302 23.68 24.20 10.93
N ARG A 303 23.95 22.91 10.84
CA ARG A 303 24.79 22.32 9.78
C ARG A 303 23.92 21.82 8.65
N ALA A 304 24.35 22.03 7.40
CA ALA A 304 23.62 21.53 6.24
C ALA A 304 23.57 19.99 6.26
N PHE A 305 22.37 19.44 6.18
CA PHE A 305 22.14 17.99 6.12
C PHE A 305 22.28 17.46 4.69
N SER A 306 21.93 18.27 3.69
CA SER A 306 22.05 17.91 2.29
C SER A 306 22.40 19.12 1.41
N ARG A 307 22.98 18.88 0.25
CA ARG A 307 23.27 19.91 -0.76
C ARG A 307 22.03 20.12 -1.66
N ARG A 308 21.83 21.35 -2.16
CA ARG A 308 20.81 21.65 -3.18
C ARG A 308 20.93 20.70 -4.36
N GLY A 309 19.82 20.17 -4.85
CA GLY A 309 19.79 19.34 -6.05
C GLY A 309 20.28 17.90 -5.89
N ALA A 310 20.76 17.52 -4.71
CA ALA A 310 20.96 16.10 -4.44
C ALA A 310 19.59 15.40 -4.47
N ARG A 311 19.38 14.53 -5.46
CA ARG A 311 18.29 13.56 -5.35
C ARG A 311 18.53 12.82 -4.05
N PHE A 312 17.55 12.82 -3.15
CA PHE A 312 17.60 11.89 -2.03
C PHE A 312 17.51 10.48 -2.62
N PRO A 313 18.61 9.73 -2.70
CA PRO A 313 18.46 8.29 -2.66
C PRO A 313 17.81 8.06 -1.32
N GLN A 314 16.68 7.38 -1.29
CA GLN A 314 15.95 7.00 -0.06
C GLN A 314 16.75 7.34 1.18
N LEU A 315 16.26 8.20 2.05
CA LEU A 315 16.99 8.68 3.21
C LEU A 315 17.53 7.48 3.98
N HIS A 316 18.71 7.00 3.60
CA HIS A 316 19.50 6.14 4.45
C HIS A 316 20.02 7.06 5.55
N LEU A 317 19.25 7.16 6.63
CA LEU A 317 19.78 7.64 7.89
C LEU A 317 20.86 6.63 8.31
N ARG A 318 22.12 6.96 8.04
CA ARG A 318 23.27 6.36 8.71
C ARG A 318 23.50 7.06 10.03
#